data_d5ce10963d0cc25d74bc236329076115
#
_entry.id   d5ce10963d0cc25d74bc236329076115
#
_cell.length_a   1.000
_cell.length_b   1.000
_cell.length_c   1.000
_cell.angle_alpha   90.00
_cell.angle_beta   90.00
_cell.angle_gamma   90.00
#
_symmetry.space_group_name_H-M   'P 1'
#
loop_
_entity.id
_entity.type
_entity.pdbx_description
1 polymer ?
#
loop_
_entity_poly.entity_id
_entity_poly.type
_entity_poly.pdbx_seq_one_letter_code
_entity_poly.pdbx_strand_id
1 'polypeptide(L)'
;MNIAFFTRPKQEITYLYTDYTVRQALEKMHNSSYTAVPVVDREGHYVATITEGDLLWFIVKGEGGEPHTMAIENLEQFKLTDVGLNKFKNQPISISSSIEDLIIRSMETNFVPIVDDRGIFIGIVTRRSIIKHYYEKNILPHE
;
A
#
# COMPACT_ATOMS: atom_id res chain seq x y z
N MET A 1 13.19 -21.04 1.82
CA MET A 1 11.99 -20.19 1.72
C MET A 1 12.43 -18.76 1.47
N ASN A 2 11.80 -18.08 0.56
CA ASN A 2 12.16 -16.72 0.18
C ASN A 2 10.93 -15.81 0.18
N ILE A 3 11.15 -14.52 -0.10
CA ILE A 3 10.07 -13.53 -0.08
C ILE A 3 8.97 -13.86 -1.09
N ALA A 4 9.33 -14.42 -2.25
CA ALA A 4 8.35 -14.78 -3.27
C ALA A 4 7.29 -15.75 -2.74
N PHE A 5 7.64 -16.61 -1.81
CA PHE A 5 6.73 -17.55 -1.19
C PHE A 5 5.54 -16.84 -0.51
N PHE A 6 5.79 -15.69 0.12
CA PHE A 6 4.76 -14.94 0.82
C PHE A 6 4.09 -13.87 -0.03
N THR A 7 4.63 -13.57 -1.22
CA THR A 7 4.16 -12.43 -2.00
C THR A 7 2.83 -12.73 -2.67
N ARG A 8 1.84 -11.89 -2.40
CA ARG A 8 0.60 -11.86 -3.16
C ARG A 8 0.83 -10.98 -4.39
N PRO A 9 0.68 -11.53 -5.62
CA PRO A 9 0.96 -10.76 -6.83
C PRO A 9 -0.02 -9.60 -6.99
N LYS A 10 0.45 -8.53 -7.62
CA LYS A 10 -0.34 -7.29 -7.78
C LYS A 10 -1.68 -7.52 -8.48
N GLN A 11 -1.80 -8.54 -9.31
CA GLN A 11 -3.04 -8.86 -10.01
C GLN A 11 -4.16 -9.30 -9.05
N GLU A 12 -3.81 -9.73 -7.85
CA GLU A 12 -4.77 -10.22 -6.85
C GLU A 12 -5.10 -9.18 -5.78
N ILE A 13 -4.52 -7.99 -5.85
CA ILE A 13 -4.67 -6.98 -4.80
C ILE A 13 -5.15 -5.66 -5.41
N THR A 14 -5.65 -4.78 -4.54
CA THR A 14 -6.00 -3.42 -4.91
C THR A 14 -4.80 -2.51 -4.81
N TYR A 15 -4.52 -1.76 -5.85
CA TYR A 15 -3.53 -0.69 -5.85
C TYR A 15 -4.03 0.46 -6.73
N LEU A 16 -3.44 1.63 -6.57
CA LEU A 16 -3.89 2.85 -7.25
C LEU A 16 -2.76 3.41 -8.10
N TYR A 17 -3.12 4.17 -9.14
CA TYR A 17 -2.15 4.93 -9.93
C TYR A 17 -2.06 6.36 -9.43
N THR A 18 -0.87 6.96 -9.55
CA THR A 18 -0.62 8.34 -9.12
C THR A 18 -1.52 9.35 -9.81
N ASP A 19 -1.96 9.06 -11.03
CA ASP A 19 -2.84 9.94 -11.81
C ASP A 19 -4.33 9.72 -11.56
N TYR A 20 -4.69 8.79 -10.67
CA TYR A 20 -6.08 8.66 -10.25
C TYR A 20 -6.52 9.92 -9.52
N THR A 21 -7.78 10.31 -9.69
CA THR A 21 -8.34 11.40 -8.90
C THR A 21 -8.58 10.94 -7.47
N VAL A 22 -8.69 11.90 -6.57
CA VAL A 22 -9.03 11.62 -5.16
C VAL A 22 -10.35 10.86 -5.08
N ARG A 23 -11.34 11.23 -5.93
CA ARG A 23 -12.61 10.53 -5.97
C ARG A 23 -12.46 9.08 -6.39
N GLN A 24 -11.68 8.80 -7.44
CA GLN A 24 -11.42 7.43 -7.88
C GLN A 24 -10.74 6.61 -6.78
N ALA A 25 -9.80 7.22 -6.06
CA ALA A 25 -9.11 6.56 -4.96
C ALA A 25 -10.09 6.18 -3.84
N LEU A 26 -10.97 7.10 -3.46
CA LEU A 26 -11.98 6.85 -2.44
C LEU A 26 -12.92 5.72 -2.85
N GLU A 27 -13.37 5.72 -4.10
CA GLU A 27 -14.25 4.66 -4.61
C GLU A 27 -13.55 3.30 -4.60
N LYS A 28 -12.29 3.24 -5.04
CA LYS A 28 -11.52 1.99 -5.05
C LYS A 28 -11.29 1.46 -3.64
N MET A 29 -10.93 2.32 -2.70
CA MET A 29 -10.71 1.91 -1.31
C MET A 29 -12.00 1.47 -0.66
N HIS A 30 -13.10 2.17 -0.91
CA HIS A 30 -14.40 1.78 -0.38
C HIS A 30 -14.81 0.39 -0.87
N ASN A 31 -14.67 0.14 -2.17
CA ASN A 31 -15.06 -1.14 -2.77
C ASN A 31 -14.18 -2.29 -2.33
N SER A 32 -12.90 -2.04 -2.03
CA SER A 32 -11.97 -3.08 -1.61
C SER A 32 -11.99 -3.34 -0.10
N SER A 33 -12.56 -2.41 0.69
CA SER A 33 -12.56 -2.44 2.15
C SER A 33 -11.16 -2.38 2.78
N TYR A 34 -10.15 -1.96 2.04
CA TYR A 34 -8.81 -1.74 2.58
C TYR A 34 -8.67 -0.33 3.12
N THR A 35 -7.94 -0.19 4.24
CA THR A 35 -7.67 1.10 4.87
C THR A 35 -6.38 1.75 4.38
N ALA A 36 -5.53 0.98 3.73
CA ALA A 36 -4.28 1.43 3.14
C ALA A 36 -3.97 0.61 1.90
N VAL A 37 -3.51 1.25 0.84
CA VAL A 37 -3.21 0.58 -0.43
C VAL A 37 -1.95 1.16 -1.06
N PRO A 38 -1.22 0.35 -1.86
CA PRO A 38 -0.07 0.84 -2.63
C PRO A 38 -0.50 1.80 -3.73
N VAL A 39 0.38 2.77 -4.02
CA VAL A 39 0.24 3.69 -5.16
C VAL A 39 1.44 3.49 -6.07
N VAL A 40 1.19 3.32 -7.35
CA VAL A 40 2.22 3.10 -8.37
C VAL A 40 2.09 4.13 -9.48
N ASP A 41 3.18 4.38 -10.21
CA ASP A 41 3.11 5.21 -11.42
C ASP A 41 2.72 4.36 -12.64
N ARG A 42 2.58 5.00 -13.79
CA ARG A 42 2.17 4.29 -15.01
C ARG A 42 3.26 3.41 -15.61
N GLU A 43 4.49 3.58 -15.15
CA GLU A 43 5.60 2.69 -15.53
C GLU A 43 5.68 1.46 -14.62
N GLY A 44 4.86 1.43 -13.56
CA GLY A 44 4.79 0.30 -12.64
C GLY A 44 5.65 0.44 -11.40
N HIS A 45 6.35 1.58 -11.22
CA HIS A 45 7.18 1.78 -10.03
C HIS A 45 6.31 2.03 -8.80
N TYR A 46 6.70 1.44 -7.67
CA TYR A 46 6.07 1.74 -6.40
C TYR A 46 6.42 3.17 -5.99
N VAL A 47 5.41 3.97 -5.65
CA VAL A 47 5.59 5.36 -5.25
C VAL A 47 5.40 5.54 -3.75
N ALA A 48 4.29 5.08 -3.22
CA ALA A 48 3.95 5.27 -1.81
C ALA A 48 2.79 4.36 -1.41
N THR A 49 2.50 4.33 -0.11
CA THR A 49 1.25 3.76 0.42
C THR A 49 0.35 4.92 0.83
N ILE A 50 -0.91 4.89 0.42
CA ILE A 50 -1.90 5.88 0.83
C ILE A 50 -2.91 5.24 1.78
N THR A 51 -3.32 6.00 2.81
CA THR A 51 -4.28 5.55 3.80
C THR A 51 -5.57 6.36 3.69
N GLU A 52 -6.64 5.82 4.28
CA GLU A 52 -7.90 6.57 4.44
C GLU A 52 -7.65 7.90 5.16
N GLY A 53 -6.76 7.88 6.17
CA GLY A 53 -6.41 9.10 6.89
C GLY A 53 -5.77 10.16 6.01
N ASP A 54 -4.90 9.76 5.09
CA ASP A 54 -4.28 10.70 4.14
C ASP A 54 -5.33 11.40 3.28
N LEU A 55 -6.32 10.65 2.81
CA LEU A 55 -7.39 11.21 2.01
C LEU A 55 -8.32 12.08 2.84
N LEU A 56 -8.65 11.67 4.06
CA LEU A 56 -9.48 12.46 4.95
C LEU A 56 -8.85 13.82 5.27
N TRP A 57 -7.56 13.82 5.61
CA TRP A 57 -6.87 15.07 5.91
C TRP A 57 -6.80 16.00 4.70
N PHE A 58 -6.61 15.44 3.50
CA PHE A 58 -6.64 16.23 2.28
C PHE A 58 -8.02 16.88 2.07
N ILE A 59 -9.10 16.13 2.30
CA ILE A 59 -10.46 16.65 2.16
C ILE A 59 -10.72 17.78 3.15
N VAL A 60 -10.25 17.62 4.39
CA VAL A 60 -10.48 18.60 5.47
C VAL A 60 -9.62 19.84 5.31
N LYS A 61 -8.33 19.66 4.94
CA LYS A 61 -7.37 20.78 4.91
C LYS A 61 -7.18 21.35 3.51
N GLY A 62 -7.49 20.57 2.48
CA GLY A 62 -7.25 20.99 1.12
C GLY A 62 -5.77 21.05 0.77
N GLU A 63 -5.47 21.52 -0.43
CA GLU A 63 -4.12 21.59 -0.96
C GLU A 63 -3.24 22.60 -0.24
N GLY A 64 -3.83 23.71 0.22
CA GLY A 64 -3.09 24.77 0.90
C GLY A 64 -2.85 24.55 2.38
N GLY A 65 -3.33 23.46 2.95
CA GLY A 65 -3.19 23.16 4.37
C GLY A 65 -4.11 23.96 5.29
N GLU A 66 -4.95 24.84 4.74
CA GLU A 66 -5.94 25.59 5.51
C GLU A 66 -7.13 24.71 5.85
N PRO A 67 -7.65 24.75 7.09
CA PRO A 67 -8.81 23.96 7.46
C PRO A 67 -10.04 24.39 6.66
N HIS A 68 -10.51 23.54 5.77
CA HIS A 68 -11.78 23.71 5.08
C HIS A 68 -12.22 22.35 4.53
N THR A 69 -13.52 22.22 4.26
CA THR A 69 -14.07 21.00 3.71
C THR A 69 -14.29 21.17 2.21
N MET A 70 -13.72 20.26 1.42
CA MET A 70 -13.95 20.24 -0.01
C MET A 70 -15.33 19.69 -0.32
N ALA A 71 -16.01 20.26 -1.31
CA ALA A 71 -17.20 19.63 -1.88
C ALA A 71 -16.79 18.36 -2.64
N ILE A 72 -17.68 17.36 -2.63
CA ILE A 72 -17.43 16.08 -3.30
C ILE A 72 -17.09 16.29 -4.80
N GLU A 73 -17.77 17.23 -5.45
CA GLU A 73 -17.54 17.57 -6.85
C GLU A 73 -16.11 18.02 -7.13
N ASN A 74 -15.46 18.64 -6.14
CA ASN A 74 -14.08 19.12 -6.29
C ASN A 74 -13.06 18.00 -6.20
N LEU A 75 -13.40 16.86 -5.67
CA LEU A 75 -12.47 15.74 -5.50
C LEU A 75 -12.03 15.15 -6.85
N GLU A 76 -12.81 15.36 -7.90
CA GLU A 76 -12.43 14.95 -9.26
C GLU A 76 -11.35 15.82 -9.88
N GLN A 77 -11.12 17.00 -9.32
CA GLN A 77 -10.14 17.97 -9.84
C GLN A 77 -8.74 17.72 -9.30
N PHE A 78 -8.60 16.89 -8.27
CA PHE A 78 -7.32 16.61 -7.63
C PHE A 78 -6.90 15.18 -7.90
N LYS A 79 -5.60 15.02 -8.17
CA LYS A 79 -4.99 13.71 -8.37
C LYS A 79 -4.27 13.30 -7.09
N LEU A 80 -3.91 12.02 -6.99
CA LEU A 80 -3.17 11.52 -5.83
C LEU A 80 -1.83 12.23 -5.65
N THR A 81 -1.22 12.70 -6.74
CA THR A 81 -0.01 13.51 -6.66
C THR A 81 -0.20 14.81 -5.90
N ASP A 82 -1.43 15.34 -5.85
CA ASP A 82 -1.75 16.58 -5.12
C ASP A 82 -1.94 16.34 -3.63
N VAL A 83 -2.08 15.09 -3.20
CA VAL A 83 -2.34 14.74 -1.79
C VAL A 83 -1.09 14.84 -0.92
N GLY A 84 0.09 14.92 -1.51
CA GLY A 84 1.34 14.97 -0.76
C GLY A 84 1.75 13.60 -0.24
N LEU A 85 1.90 12.64 -1.14
CA LEU A 85 2.25 11.27 -0.79
C LEU A 85 3.59 11.20 -0.06
N ASN A 86 3.62 10.55 1.09
CA ASN A 86 4.84 10.37 1.87
C ASN A 86 5.61 9.12 1.39
N LYS A 87 6.66 9.35 0.61
CA LYS A 87 7.47 8.27 0.03
C LYS A 87 8.29 7.52 1.07
N PHE A 88 8.45 8.06 2.27
CA PHE A 88 9.21 7.41 3.34
C PHE A 88 8.34 6.51 4.21
N LYS A 89 7.03 6.61 4.09
CA LYS A 89 6.09 5.77 4.81
C LYS A 89 5.92 4.45 4.06
N ASN A 90 6.23 3.35 4.73
CA ASN A 90 6.11 2.01 4.17
C ASN A 90 6.93 1.82 2.88
N GLN A 91 8.24 2.03 2.99
CA GLN A 91 9.14 1.84 1.85
C GLN A 91 9.12 0.37 1.39
N PRO A 92 9.32 0.13 0.08
CA PRO A 92 9.31 -1.25 -0.44
C PRO A 92 10.59 -1.98 -0.07
N ILE A 93 10.54 -3.31 -0.12
CA ILE A 93 11.74 -4.13 -0.09
C ILE A 93 11.85 -4.92 -1.40
N SER A 94 13.09 -5.29 -1.75
CA SER A 94 13.35 -6.08 -2.94
C SER A 94 12.89 -7.53 -2.75
N ILE A 95 12.41 -8.14 -3.81
CA ILE A 95 12.08 -9.58 -3.83
C ILE A 95 13.28 -10.45 -3.47
N SER A 96 14.51 -9.94 -3.67
CA SER A 96 15.74 -10.65 -3.35
C SER A 96 16.27 -10.37 -1.94
N SER A 97 15.58 -9.56 -1.14
CA SER A 97 15.94 -9.31 0.25
C SER A 97 15.77 -10.57 1.11
N SER A 98 16.34 -10.56 2.31
CA SER A 98 16.25 -11.70 3.20
C SER A 98 14.87 -11.81 3.86
N ILE A 99 14.53 -13.03 4.29
CA ILE A 99 13.31 -13.27 5.07
C ILE A 99 13.35 -12.49 6.38
N GLU A 100 14.52 -12.34 6.99
CA GLU A 100 14.67 -11.59 8.23
C GLU A 100 14.27 -10.13 8.04
N ASP A 101 14.68 -9.50 6.95
CA ASP A 101 14.29 -8.13 6.63
C ASP A 101 12.78 -7.99 6.46
N LEU A 102 12.16 -8.96 5.79
CA LEU A 102 10.71 -9.00 5.61
C LEU A 102 9.99 -9.09 6.96
N ILE A 103 10.44 -9.98 7.83
CA ILE A 103 9.83 -10.17 9.15
C ILE A 103 9.93 -8.90 9.99
N ILE A 104 11.10 -8.25 10.00
CA ILE A 104 11.29 -7.01 10.73
C ILE A 104 10.33 -5.93 10.23
N ARG A 105 10.23 -5.77 8.92
CA ARG A 105 9.32 -4.77 8.33
C ARG A 105 7.85 -5.10 8.63
N SER A 106 7.48 -6.37 8.67
CA SER A 106 6.11 -6.77 8.95
C SER A 106 5.67 -6.47 10.39
N MET A 107 6.61 -6.22 11.30
CA MET A 107 6.29 -5.77 12.65
C MET A 107 5.85 -4.31 12.68
N GLU A 108 6.26 -3.52 11.69
CA GLU A 108 6.01 -2.08 11.65
C GLU A 108 4.76 -1.72 10.85
N THR A 109 4.40 -2.54 9.87
CA THR A 109 3.31 -2.23 8.93
C THR A 109 2.44 -3.46 8.70
N ASN A 110 1.17 -3.24 8.33
CA ASN A 110 0.24 -4.34 8.04
C ASN A 110 0.59 -5.09 6.77
N PHE A 111 1.23 -4.43 5.82
CA PHE A 111 1.75 -5.08 4.63
C PHE A 111 3.07 -4.42 4.23
N VAL A 112 3.87 -5.17 3.48
CA VAL A 112 5.15 -4.69 2.96
C VAL A 112 5.09 -4.74 1.44
N PRO A 113 5.27 -3.60 0.74
CA PRO A 113 5.32 -3.60 -0.73
C PRO A 113 6.60 -4.28 -1.20
N ILE A 114 6.47 -5.10 -2.24
CA ILE A 114 7.58 -5.85 -2.82
C ILE A 114 7.86 -5.33 -4.23
N VAL A 115 9.12 -5.07 -4.51
CA VAL A 115 9.57 -4.59 -5.82
C VAL A 115 10.66 -5.50 -6.37
N ASP A 116 10.86 -5.45 -7.69
CA ASP A 116 12.01 -6.10 -8.33
C ASP A 116 13.25 -5.19 -8.26
N ASP A 117 14.33 -5.59 -8.90
CA ASP A 117 15.60 -4.84 -8.91
C ASP A 117 15.54 -3.51 -9.66
N ARG A 118 14.47 -3.26 -10.40
CA ARG A 118 14.22 -1.99 -11.10
C ARG A 118 13.25 -1.08 -10.35
N GLY A 119 12.77 -1.50 -9.18
CA GLY A 119 11.76 -0.76 -8.43
C GLY A 119 10.34 -0.97 -8.92
N ILE A 120 10.12 -1.93 -9.81
CA ILE A 120 8.79 -2.25 -10.31
C ILE A 120 8.01 -3.00 -9.23
N PHE A 121 6.81 -2.50 -8.95
CA PHE A 121 5.91 -3.10 -7.95
C PHE A 121 5.40 -4.44 -8.46
N ILE A 122 5.61 -5.50 -7.68
CA ILE A 122 5.21 -6.86 -8.07
C ILE A 122 4.14 -7.45 -7.15
N GLY A 123 3.97 -6.91 -5.95
CA GLY A 123 2.98 -7.41 -5.03
C GLY A 123 3.23 -6.94 -3.61
N ILE A 124 2.54 -7.58 -2.67
CA ILE A 124 2.69 -7.28 -1.24
C ILE A 124 2.84 -8.56 -0.43
N VAL A 125 3.46 -8.42 0.74
CA VAL A 125 3.41 -9.46 1.79
C VAL A 125 2.62 -8.87 2.94
N THR A 126 1.58 -9.56 3.39
CA THR A 126 0.79 -9.12 4.54
C THR A 126 1.38 -9.69 5.83
N ARG A 127 1.29 -8.91 6.90
CA ARG A 127 1.65 -9.39 8.24
C ARG A 127 0.91 -10.68 8.56
N ARG A 128 -0.37 -10.73 8.21
CA ARG A 128 -1.21 -11.89 8.48
C ARG A 128 -0.67 -13.18 7.83
N SER A 129 -0.17 -13.09 6.59
CA SER A 129 0.33 -14.29 5.90
C SER A 129 1.58 -14.86 6.58
N ILE A 130 2.43 -13.99 7.12
CA ILE A 130 3.62 -14.42 7.86
C ILE A 130 3.19 -15.10 9.17
N ILE A 131 2.31 -14.45 9.92
CA ILE A 131 1.81 -15.00 11.19
C ILE A 131 1.15 -16.35 10.95
N LYS A 132 0.30 -16.45 9.94
CA LYS A 132 -0.39 -17.68 9.60
C LYS A 132 0.58 -18.81 9.29
N HIS A 133 1.62 -18.52 8.49
CA HIS A 133 2.61 -19.53 8.13
C HIS A 133 3.32 -20.08 9.36
N TYR A 134 3.81 -19.20 10.24
CA TYR A 134 4.54 -19.63 11.42
C TYR A 134 3.63 -20.29 12.46
N TYR A 135 2.39 -19.84 12.55
CA TYR A 135 1.39 -20.51 13.40
C TYR A 135 1.17 -21.96 12.96
N GLU A 136 0.92 -22.17 11.66
CA GLU A 136 0.67 -23.51 11.13
C GLU A 136 1.89 -24.42 11.24
N LYS A 137 3.08 -23.86 11.09
CA LYS A 137 4.33 -24.61 11.14
C LYS A 137 4.72 -25.01 12.56
N ASN A 138 4.54 -24.11 13.55
CA ASN A 138 5.12 -24.28 14.87
C ASN A 138 4.12 -24.62 15.97
N ILE A 139 2.84 -24.34 15.76
CA ILE A 139 1.81 -24.49 16.79
C ILE A 139 0.89 -25.67 16.50
N LEU A 140 0.48 -25.83 15.23
CA LEU A 140 -0.36 -26.98 14.87
C LEU A 140 0.44 -28.27 14.90
N PRO A 141 -0.21 -29.40 15.29
CA PRO A 141 0.45 -30.71 15.25
C PRO A 141 0.91 -31.05 13.83
N HIS A 142 2.10 -31.61 13.73
CA HIS A 142 2.61 -32.15 12.47
C HIS A 142 2.31 -33.66 12.42
N GLU A 143 1.77 -34.10 11.33
CA GLU A 143 1.55 -35.52 11.08
C GLU A 143 2.68 -36.12 10.25
#